data_6c224308da15fc7a5804ad10fed6fa32
#
_entry.id   6c224308da15fc7a5804ad10fed6fa32
#
_cell.length_a   1.000
_cell.length_b   1.000
_cell.length_c   1.000
_cell.angle_alpha   90.00
_cell.angle_beta   90.00
_cell.angle_gamma   90.00
#
_symmetry.space_group_name_H-M   'P 1'
#
loop_
_entity.id
_entity.type
_entity.pdbx_description
1 polymer ?
#
loop_
_entity_poly.entity_id
_entity_poly.type
_entity_poly.pdbx_seq_one_letter_code
_entity_poly.pdbx_strand_id
1 'polypeptide(L)'
;IQGEAGIIIPDNNYLKEAKRICKKYDVLLICDEVQTGIGRTGKMLVSEEIKPDIVILGKALSGGMMPVSCVLANNEIMNYVKPGTHGSTFGGNPLAMAIAPHAIDIIEDEKLMNNAINMGNLFRNQLYNYVENGILKDVRGVGLLNAIEFNNSEDADNFTLKLMENGLLTKVTKKGVIRMCPPLTISDMEMRKSL
;
A
#
# COMPACT_ATOMS: atom_id res chain seq x y z
N ILE A 1 -4.63 5.47 -3.83
CA ILE A 1 -3.25 5.98 -3.61
C ILE A 1 -2.37 5.43 -4.73
N GLN A 2 -1.60 6.29 -5.36
CA GLN A 2 -0.66 5.91 -6.41
C GLN A 2 0.74 5.72 -5.80
N GLY A 3 1.10 4.47 -5.50
CA GLY A 3 2.32 4.14 -4.79
C GLY A 3 3.60 4.48 -5.55
N GLU A 4 3.75 3.98 -6.76
CA GLU A 4 4.96 4.18 -7.58
C GLU A 4 5.09 5.62 -8.12
N ALA A 5 4.00 6.36 -8.21
CA ALA A 5 4.01 7.78 -8.58
C ALA A 5 4.52 8.72 -7.48
N GLY A 6 4.89 8.18 -6.30
CA GLY A 6 5.41 8.94 -5.17
C GLY A 6 4.40 9.09 -4.02
N ILE A 7 3.61 8.07 -3.77
CA ILE A 7 2.56 8.02 -2.73
C ILE A 7 1.61 9.22 -2.89
N ILE A 8 0.99 9.32 -4.06
CA ILE A 8 -0.01 10.36 -4.33
C ILE A 8 -1.34 9.95 -3.70
N ILE A 9 -1.78 10.73 -2.74
CA ILE A 9 -3.05 10.50 -2.03
C ILE A 9 -4.11 11.36 -2.73
N PRO A 10 -5.17 10.74 -3.30
CA PRO A 10 -6.24 11.49 -3.93
C PRO A 10 -7.12 12.21 -2.87
N ASP A 11 -7.95 13.13 -3.33
CA ASP A 11 -9.01 13.72 -2.49
C ASP A 11 -9.92 12.65 -1.89
N ASN A 12 -10.43 12.90 -0.69
CA ASN A 12 -11.27 11.96 0.06
C ASN A 12 -12.54 11.53 -0.70
N ASN A 13 -13.03 12.35 -1.62
CA ASN A 13 -14.23 12.05 -2.42
C ASN A 13 -13.90 11.37 -3.75
N TYR A 14 -12.61 11.27 -4.13
CA TYR A 14 -12.19 10.76 -5.44
C TYR A 14 -12.84 9.42 -5.79
N LEU A 15 -12.74 8.41 -4.92
CA LEU A 15 -13.28 7.08 -5.19
C LEU A 15 -14.81 7.09 -5.24
N LYS A 16 -15.47 7.90 -4.40
CA LYS A 16 -16.94 8.05 -4.42
C LYS A 16 -17.42 8.62 -5.74
N GLU A 17 -16.76 9.67 -6.21
CA GLU A 17 -17.07 10.28 -7.50
C GLU A 17 -16.75 9.37 -8.67
N ALA A 18 -15.62 8.64 -8.63
CA ALA A 18 -15.27 7.63 -9.62
C ALA A 18 -16.38 6.56 -9.73
N LYS A 19 -16.83 6.01 -8.58
CA LYS A 19 -17.93 5.02 -8.57
C LYS A 19 -19.22 5.61 -9.11
N ARG A 20 -19.56 6.85 -8.73
CA ARG A 20 -20.75 7.54 -9.24
C ARG A 20 -20.72 7.70 -10.76
N ILE A 21 -19.57 8.08 -11.31
CA ILE A 21 -19.37 8.23 -12.76
C ILE A 21 -19.44 6.87 -13.46
N CYS A 22 -18.74 5.86 -12.95
CA CYS A 22 -18.78 4.50 -13.49
C CYS A 22 -20.21 3.97 -13.56
N LYS A 23 -20.98 4.12 -12.47
CA LYS A 23 -22.39 3.72 -12.41
C LYS A 23 -23.25 4.49 -13.43
N LYS A 24 -23.00 5.80 -13.62
CA LYS A 24 -23.76 6.63 -14.56
C LYS A 24 -23.59 6.17 -16.00
N TYR A 25 -22.41 5.66 -16.36
CA TYR A 25 -22.08 5.27 -17.73
C TYR A 25 -22.04 3.75 -17.93
N ASP A 26 -22.51 2.98 -16.94
CA ASP A 26 -22.52 1.52 -16.96
C ASP A 26 -21.12 0.92 -17.23
N VAL A 27 -20.13 1.45 -16.53
CA VAL A 27 -18.70 1.04 -16.61
C VAL A 27 -18.29 0.42 -15.29
N LEU A 28 -17.54 -0.68 -15.32
CA LEU A 28 -17.01 -1.34 -14.14
C LEU A 28 -15.89 -0.51 -13.50
N LEU A 29 -15.93 -0.36 -12.19
CA LEU A 29 -14.84 0.23 -11.40
C LEU A 29 -13.93 -0.87 -10.88
N ILE A 30 -12.66 -0.84 -11.27
CA ILE A 30 -11.61 -1.74 -10.78
C ILE A 30 -10.72 -0.98 -9.82
N CYS A 31 -10.56 -1.48 -8.60
CA CYS A 31 -9.61 -0.95 -7.62
C CYS A 31 -8.39 -1.87 -7.52
N ASP A 32 -7.24 -1.37 -7.92
CA ASP A 32 -5.95 -2.03 -7.72
C ASP A 32 -5.45 -1.74 -6.30
N GLU A 33 -5.64 -2.72 -5.41
CA GLU A 33 -5.22 -2.68 -4.01
C GLU A 33 -3.94 -3.49 -3.76
N VAL A 34 -3.22 -3.85 -4.82
CA VAL A 34 -1.99 -4.65 -4.72
C VAL A 34 -0.97 -4.01 -3.78
N GLN A 35 -0.93 -2.68 -3.68
CA GLN A 35 0.00 -1.95 -2.82
C GLN A 35 -0.66 -1.33 -1.59
N THR A 36 -1.94 -1.05 -1.64
CA THR A 36 -2.68 -0.29 -0.63
C THR A 36 -3.49 -1.15 0.33
N GLY A 37 -3.88 -2.34 -0.10
CA GLY A 37 -4.67 -3.29 0.68
C GLY A 37 -3.85 -4.10 1.70
N ILE A 38 -4.52 -5.05 2.29
CA ILE A 38 -3.96 -6.04 3.23
C ILE A 38 -3.23 -5.35 4.40
N GLY A 39 -3.92 -4.40 5.05
CA GLY A 39 -3.45 -3.73 6.26
C GLY A 39 -2.49 -2.57 6.05
N ARG A 40 -1.86 -2.43 4.88
CA ARG A 40 -0.78 -1.45 4.60
C ARG A 40 -1.17 0.01 4.93
N THR A 41 -2.40 0.39 4.62
CA THR A 41 -2.94 1.73 4.86
C THR A 41 -3.70 1.87 6.19
N GLY A 42 -3.70 0.81 7.01
CA GLY A 42 -4.47 0.76 8.24
C GLY A 42 -5.92 0.28 8.04
N LYS A 43 -6.24 -0.13 6.82
CA LYS A 43 -7.51 -0.79 6.47
C LYS A 43 -7.21 -2.09 5.71
N MET A 44 -8.12 -3.06 5.77
CA MET A 44 -7.99 -4.27 4.94
C MET A 44 -8.03 -3.89 3.46
N LEU A 45 -8.97 -3.04 3.06
CA LEU A 45 -9.07 -2.45 1.72
C LEU A 45 -9.36 -0.96 1.83
N VAL A 46 -8.67 -0.13 1.05
CA VAL A 46 -8.93 1.32 0.97
C VAL A 46 -10.31 1.58 0.34
N SER A 47 -10.70 0.73 -0.60
CA SER A 47 -11.93 0.84 -1.37
C SER A 47 -13.15 0.15 -0.72
N GLU A 48 -13.03 -0.39 0.48
CA GLU A 48 -14.07 -1.18 1.15
C GLU A 48 -15.44 -0.47 1.18
N GLU A 49 -15.47 0.80 1.58
CA GLU A 49 -16.71 1.58 1.67
C GLU A 49 -17.35 1.86 0.32
N ILE A 50 -16.56 1.87 -0.75
CA ILE A 50 -17.01 2.19 -2.12
C ILE A 50 -17.61 0.97 -2.80
N LYS A 51 -17.22 -0.24 -2.38
CA LYS A 51 -17.62 -1.52 -2.99
C LYS A 51 -17.40 -1.48 -4.51
N PRO A 52 -16.15 -1.44 -4.97
CA PRO A 52 -15.87 -1.48 -6.41
C PRO A 52 -16.37 -2.78 -7.02
N ASP A 53 -16.46 -2.84 -8.34
CA ASP A 53 -16.95 -4.02 -9.04
C ASP A 53 -15.89 -5.13 -9.07
N ILE A 54 -14.61 -4.73 -9.12
CA ILE A 54 -13.44 -5.63 -9.08
C ILE A 54 -12.40 -5.06 -8.14
N VAL A 55 -11.79 -5.93 -7.31
CA VAL A 55 -10.60 -5.62 -6.50
C VAL A 55 -9.46 -6.54 -6.89
N ILE A 56 -8.28 -5.97 -7.06
CA ILE A 56 -7.05 -6.72 -7.33
C ILE A 56 -6.17 -6.68 -6.07
N LEU A 57 -5.75 -7.86 -5.59
CA LEU A 57 -4.88 -8.04 -4.44
C LEU A 57 -3.60 -8.78 -4.82
N GLY A 58 -2.53 -8.53 -4.07
CA GLY A 58 -1.23 -9.18 -4.28
C GLY A 58 -0.24 -8.77 -3.21
N LYS A 59 1.04 -8.82 -3.50
CA LYS A 59 2.15 -8.44 -2.59
C LYS A 59 1.98 -8.98 -1.16
N ALA A 60 1.40 -8.20 -0.24
CA ALA A 60 1.22 -8.56 1.16
C ALA A 60 0.25 -9.72 1.39
N LEU A 61 -0.49 -10.17 0.37
CA LEU A 61 -1.50 -11.23 0.49
C LEU A 61 -0.96 -12.54 1.07
N SER A 62 0.34 -12.81 0.92
CA SER A 62 0.99 -13.99 1.52
C SER A 62 1.90 -13.66 2.72
N GLY A 63 1.81 -12.46 3.28
CA GLY A 63 2.78 -12.03 4.30
C GLY A 63 4.23 -11.95 3.82
N GLY A 64 4.46 -11.98 2.51
CA GLY A 64 5.81 -11.99 1.90
C GLY A 64 6.44 -13.37 1.74
N MET A 65 5.75 -14.43 2.15
CA MET A 65 6.27 -15.82 2.10
C MET A 65 6.33 -16.36 0.69
N MET A 66 5.38 -16.00 -0.18
CA MET A 66 5.26 -16.53 -1.53
C MET A 66 4.55 -15.54 -2.47
N PRO A 67 4.92 -15.46 -3.75
CA PRO A 67 4.17 -14.69 -4.73
C PRO A 67 2.74 -15.23 -4.88
N VAL A 68 1.75 -14.41 -4.58
CA VAL A 68 0.33 -14.72 -4.75
C VAL A 68 -0.43 -13.46 -5.05
N SER A 69 -1.44 -13.57 -5.90
CA SER A 69 -2.39 -12.52 -6.20
C SER A 69 -3.79 -13.10 -6.40
N CYS A 70 -4.80 -12.27 -6.25
CA CYS A 70 -6.16 -12.65 -6.57
C CYS A 70 -6.95 -11.47 -7.13
N VAL A 71 -8.01 -11.81 -7.84
CA VAL A 71 -9.03 -10.88 -8.33
C VAL A 71 -10.33 -11.23 -7.64
N LEU A 72 -10.95 -10.25 -7.01
CA LEU A 72 -12.25 -10.39 -6.36
C LEU A 72 -13.30 -9.66 -7.18
N ALA A 73 -14.37 -10.33 -7.53
CA ALA A 73 -15.54 -9.76 -8.17
C ALA A 73 -16.78 -10.59 -7.86
N ASN A 74 -17.97 -10.07 -8.19
CA ASN A 74 -19.20 -10.85 -8.09
C ASN A 74 -19.29 -11.94 -9.17
N ASN A 75 -20.24 -12.87 -9.00
CA ASN A 75 -20.41 -13.99 -9.92
C ASN A 75 -20.80 -13.54 -11.35
N GLU A 76 -21.51 -12.44 -11.49
CA GLU A 76 -21.91 -11.92 -12.81
C GLU A 76 -20.66 -11.58 -13.63
N ILE A 77 -19.67 -10.93 -13.02
CA ILE A 77 -18.39 -10.60 -13.66
C ILE A 77 -17.52 -11.85 -13.83
N MET A 78 -17.37 -12.66 -12.77
CA MET A 78 -16.50 -13.83 -12.81
C MET A 78 -16.98 -14.90 -13.81
N ASN A 79 -18.26 -14.98 -14.10
CA ASN A 79 -18.81 -15.90 -15.09
C ASN A 79 -18.37 -15.63 -16.55
N TYR A 80 -17.76 -14.48 -16.83
CA TYR A 80 -17.14 -14.22 -18.13
C TYR A 80 -15.81 -14.96 -18.30
N VAL A 81 -15.13 -15.32 -17.21
CA VAL A 81 -13.90 -16.14 -17.24
C VAL A 81 -14.30 -17.61 -17.42
N LYS A 82 -14.17 -18.12 -18.63
CA LYS A 82 -14.50 -19.49 -18.97
C LYS A 82 -13.28 -20.40 -18.91
N PRO A 83 -13.44 -21.72 -18.68
CA PRO A 83 -12.35 -22.67 -18.79
C PRO A 83 -11.56 -22.47 -20.08
N GLY A 84 -10.23 -22.36 -19.96
CA GLY A 84 -9.33 -22.16 -21.09
C GLY A 84 -9.15 -20.70 -21.58
N THR A 85 -9.94 -19.72 -21.05
CA THR A 85 -9.78 -18.32 -21.45
C THR A 85 -8.74 -17.56 -20.61
N HIS A 86 -8.36 -18.09 -19.46
CA HIS A 86 -7.34 -17.57 -18.57
C HIS A 86 -6.55 -18.72 -17.97
N GLY A 87 -5.24 -18.52 -17.76
CA GLY A 87 -4.37 -19.49 -17.14
C GLY A 87 -3.13 -18.85 -16.52
N SER A 88 -2.60 -19.52 -15.51
CA SER A 88 -1.33 -19.16 -14.87
C SER A 88 -0.65 -20.45 -14.40
N THR A 89 0.61 -20.62 -14.71
CA THR A 89 1.37 -21.82 -14.30
C THR A 89 1.41 -21.99 -12.78
N PHE A 90 1.53 -20.91 -12.03
CA PHE A 90 1.61 -20.93 -10.57
C PHE A 90 0.29 -20.52 -9.88
N GLY A 91 -0.71 -20.08 -10.64
CA GLY A 91 -2.00 -19.65 -10.10
C GLY A 91 -2.72 -20.81 -9.42
N GLY A 92 -3.29 -20.52 -8.23
CA GLY A 92 -4.04 -21.51 -7.46
C GLY A 92 -3.20 -22.65 -6.88
N ASN A 93 -1.86 -22.50 -6.79
CA ASN A 93 -1.05 -23.57 -6.21
C ASN A 93 -1.40 -23.78 -4.71
N PRO A 94 -1.38 -25.06 -4.23
CA PRO A 94 -1.85 -25.39 -2.89
C PRO A 94 -1.12 -24.66 -1.75
N LEU A 95 0.18 -24.41 -1.92
CA LEU A 95 0.99 -23.73 -0.91
C LEU A 95 0.56 -22.28 -0.74
N ALA A 96 0.42 -21.53 -1.84
CA ALA A 96 -0.05 -20.15 -1.78
C ALA A 96 -1.48 -20.05 -1.24
N MET A 97 -2.35 -21.02 -1.59
CA MET A 97 -3.72 -21.07 -1.09
C MET A 97 -3.81 -21.38 0.39
N ALA A 98 -2.83 -22.09 0.94
CA ALA A 98 -2.74 -22.32 2.39
C ALA A 98 -2.16 -21.11 3.13
N ILE A 99 -1.14 -20.46 2.58
CA ILE A 99 -0.43 -19.32 3.23
C ILE A 99 -1.31 -18.06 3.27
N ALA A 100 -1.98 -17.71 2.18
CA ALA A 100 -2.66 -16.43 2.07
C ALA A 100 -3.76 -16.20 3.14
N PRO A 101 -4.66 -17.14 3.45
CA PRO A 101 -5.61 -16.98 4.56
C PRO A 101 -4.92 -16.76 5.91
N HIS A 102 -3.90 -17.55 6.23
CA HIS A 102 -3.15 -17.40 7.48
C HIS A 102 -2.46 -16.05 7.62
N ALA A 103 -1.97 -15.49 6.52
CA ALA A 103 -1.39 -14.15 6.52
C ALA A 103 -2.44 -13.07 6.84
N ILE A 104 -3.68 -13.25 6.39
CA ILE A 104 -4.81 -12.37 6.72
C ILE A 104 -5.18 -12.52 8.20
N ASP A 105 -5.31 -13.77 8.69
CA ASP A 105 -5.62 -14.07 10.10
C ASP A 105 -4.60 -13.37 11.03
N ILE A 106 -3.30 -13.46 10.76
CA ILE A 106 -2.25 -12.79 11.53
C ILE A 106 -2.44 -11.26 11.55
N ILE A 107 -2.79 -10.66 10.42
CA ILE A 107 -3.02 -9.21 10.34
C ILE A 107 -4.18 -8.78 11.25
N GLU A 108 -5.23 -9.58 11.33
CA GLU A 108 -6.40 -9.33 12.18
C GLU A 108 -6.11 -9.62 13.65
N ASP A 109 -5.57 -10.80 13.97
CA ASP A 109 -5.28 -11.26 15.32
C ASP A 109 -4.27 -10.36 16.04
N GLU A 110 -3.20 -9.97 15.36
CA GLU A 110 -2.18 -9.07 15.88
C GLU A 110 -2.54 -7.58 15.75
N LYS A 111 -3.73 -7.26 15.23
CA LYS A 111 -4.23 -5.88 15.03
C LYS A 111 -3.27 -5.00 14.24
N LEU A 112 -2.62 -5.56 13.23
CA LEU A 112 -1.57 -4.89 12.47
C LEU A 112 -2.09 -3.66 11.70
N MET A 113 -3.38 -3.59 11.37
CA MET A 113 -4.00 -2.39 10.80
C MET A 113 -3.93 -1.21 11.76
N ASN A 114 -4.20 -1.43 13.05
CA ASN A 114 -4.08 -0.39 14.07
C ASN A 114 -2.62 0.01 14.27
N ASN A 115 -1.71 -0.96 14.27
CA ASN A 115 -0.27 -0.68 14.32
C ASN A 115 0.17 0.17 13.13
N ALA A 116 -0.30 -0.13 11.92
CA ALA A 116 0.01 0.65 10.73
C ALA A 116 -0.45 2.12 10.86
N ILE A 117 -1.64 2.36 11.42
CA ILE A 117 -2.14 3.72 11.68
C ILE A 117 -1.23 4.44 12.69
N ASN A 118 -0.96 3.80 13.83
CA ASN A 118 -0.21 4.41 14.93
C ASN A 118 1.24 4.73 14.52
N MET A 119 1.92 3.76 13.93
CA MET A 119 3.30 3.93 13.50
C MET A 119 3.44 4.90 12.32
N GLY A 120 2.46 4.90 11.41
CA GLY A 120 2.43 5.86 10.32
C GLY A 120 2.21 7.30 10.82
N ASN A 121 1.36 7.50 11.82
CA ASN A 121 1.16 8.81 12.45
C ASN A 121 2.42 9.24 13.20
N LEU A 122 3.05 8.34 13.99
CA LEU A 122 4.31 8.61 14.67
C LEU A 122 5.38 9.10 13.68
N PHE A 123 5.56 8.36 12.57
CA PHE A 123 6.50 8.69 11.51
C PHE A 123 6.27 10.09 10.95
N ARG A 124 5.07 10.39 10.50
CA ARG A 124 4.75 11.69 9.88
C ARG A 124 4.88 12.85 10.87
N ASN A 125 4.39 12.68 12.10
CA ASN A 125 4.45 13.71 13.12
C ASN A 125 5.88 14.07 13.50
N GLN A 126 6.78 13.09 13.60
CA GLN A 126 8.20 13.35 13.91
C GLN A 126 8.93 14.09 12.78
N LEU A 127 8.54 13.85 11.53
CA LEU A 127 9.18 14.48 10.38
C LEU A 127 8.55 15.82 9.97
N TYR A 128 7.39 16.17 10.51
CA TYR A 128 6.66 17.37 10.11
C TYR A 128 7.45 18.67 10.37
N ASN A 129 8.22 18.74 11.46
CA ASN A 129 9.07 19.87 11.78
C ASN A 129 10.12 20.16 10.69
N TYR A 130 10.58 19.13 9.97
CA TYR A 130 11.54 19.31 8.88
C TYR A 130 10.88 19.93 7.63
N VAL A 131 9.58 19.73 7.48
CA VAL A 131 8.79 20.43 6.43
C VAL A 131 8.60 21.89 6.81
N GLU A 132 8.24 22.18 8.05
CA GLU A 132 8.06 23.57 8.54
C GLU A 132 9.35 24.38 8.44
N ASN A 133 10.50 23.73 8.66
CA ASN A 133 11.82 24.37 8.55
C ASN A 133 12.37 24.40 7.11
N GLY A 134 11.61 23.94 6.11
CA GLY A 134 12.00 23.96 4.70
C GLY A 134 13.08 22.95 4.30
N ILE A 135 13.47 22.03 5.20
CA ILE A 135 14.45 20.97 4.92
C ILE A 135 13.82 19.92 4.00
N LEU A 136 12.60 19.53 4.27
CA LEU A 136 11.79 18.66 3.43
C LEU A 136 10.72 19.48 2.72
N LYS A 137 10.38 19.07 1.52
CA LYS A 137 9.28 19.66 0.77
C LYS A 137 7.93 19.17 1.28
N ASP A 138 7.82 17.88 1.59
CA ASP A 138 6.59 17.27 2.06
C ASP A 138 6.85 15.93 2.75
N VAL A 139 5.97 15.59 3.70
CA VAL A 139 5.86 14.26 4.32
C VAL A 139 4.40 13.85 4.27
N ARG A 140 4.09 12.78 3.55
CA ARG A 140 2.72 12.30 3.35
C ARG A 140 2.62 10.80 3.44
N GLY A 141 1.40 10.30 3.67
CA GLY A 141 1.14 8.87 3.73
C GLY A 141 -0.18 8.51 4.39
N VAL A 142 -0.53 7.23 4.28
CA VAL A 142 -1.68 6.62 4.97
C VAL A 142 -1.22 5.29 5.55
N GLY A 143 -1.42 5.10 6.85
CA GLY A 143 -0.86 3.96 7.56
C GLY A 143 0.66 3.89 7.41
N LEU A 144 1.18 2.75 7.04
CA LEU A 144 2.61 2.50 6.76
C LEU A 144 2.95 2.55 5.26
N LEU A 145 2.21 3.30 4.48
CA LEU A 145 2.54 3.67 3.11
C LEU A 145 2.87 5.17 3.09
N ASN A 146 4.14 5.53 3.28
CA ASN A 146 4.58 6.90 3.47
C ASN A 146 5.62 7.34 2.43
N ALA A 147 5.75 8.63 2.24
CA ALA A 147 6.77 9.27 1.42
C ALA A 147 7.38 10.47 2.14
N ILE A 148 8.68 10.67 1.91
CA ILE A 148 9.42 11.89 2.22
C ILE A 148 9.77 12.53 0.88
N GLU A 149 9.43 13.78 0.67
CA GLU A 149 9.76 14.52 -0.55
C GLU A 149 10.78 15.61 -0.25
N PHE A 150 11.88 15.62 -1.00
CA PHE A 150 12.92 16.63 -0.96
C PHE A 150 12.67 17.73 -2.01
N ASN A 151 13.29 18.89 -1.82
CA ASN A 151 13.20 20.01 -2.75
C ASN A 151 13.87 19.70 -4.10
N ASN A 152 14.87 18.83 -4.11
CA ASN A 152 15.52 18.34 -5.31
C ASN A 152 15.80 16.84 -5.28
N SER A 153 16.15 16.25 -6.40
CA SER A 153 16.39 14.80 -6.50
C SER A 153 17.73 14.36 -5.94
N GLU A 154 18.74 15.20 -6.00
CA GLU A 154 20.09 14.88 -5.52
C GLU A 154 20.10 14.68 -4.00
N ASP A 155 19.39 15.53 -3.24
CA ASP A 155 19.25 15.37 -1.80
C ASP A 155 18.56 14.06 -1.42
N ALA A 156 17.51 13.66 -2.16
CA ALA A 156 16.83 12.39 -1.94
C ALA A 156 17.74 11.19 -2.20
N ASP A 157 18.52 11.22 -3.29
CA ASP A 157 19.47 10.16 -3.62
C ASP A 157 20.57 10.05 -2.56
N ASN A 158 21.18 11.18 -2.18
CA ASN A 158 22.21 11.24 -1.13
C ASN A 158 21.66 10.80 0.22
N PHE A 159 20.45 11.21 0.59
CA PHE A 159 19.81 10.79 1.82
C PHE A 159 19.53 9.29 1.83
N THR A 160 19.09 8.73 0.72
CA THR A 160 18.86 7.26 0.60
C THR A 160 20.16 6.48 0.82
N LEU A 161 21.29 6.96 0.30
CA LEU A 161 22.60 6.34 0.55
C LEU A 161 23.00 6.40 2.03
N LYS A 162 22.79 7.54 2.69
CA LYS A 162 23.05 7.69 4.12
C LYS A 162 22.16 6.79 4.98
N LEU A 163 20.88 6.64 4.60
CA LEU A 163 19.99 5.69 5.30
C LEU A 163 20.51 4.26 5.18
N MET A 164 20.98 3.86 3.98
CA MET A 164 21.57 2.53 3.76
C MET A 164 22.83 2.32 4.62
N GLU A 165 23.72 3.30 4.71
CA GLU A 165 24.92 3.27 5.57
C GLU A 165 24.56 3.12 7.05
N ASN A 166 23.40 3.62 7.48
CA ASN A 166 22.88 3.49 8.83
C ASN A 166 21.95 2.28 9.02
N GLY A 167 21.90 1.36 8.05
CA GLY A 167 21.17 0.09 8.14
C GLY A 167 19.68 0.18 7.77
N LEU A 168 19.21 1.29 7.19
CA LEU A 168 17.83 1.43 6.74
C LEU A 168 17.77 1.36 5.21
N LEU A 169 17.15 0.31 4.69
CA LEU A 169 16.99 0.11 3.25
C LEU A 169 15.68 0.72 2.75
N THR A 170 15.79 1.60 1.80
CA THR A 170 14.65 2.22 1.11
C THR A 170 15.00 2.52 -0.35
N LYS A 171 14.10 3.16 -1.08
CA LYS A 171 14.39 3.56 -2.46
C LYS A 171 13.68 4.86 -2.85
N VAL A 172 14.31 5.63 -3.72
CA VAL A 172 13.66 6.72 -4.44
C VAL A 172 12.66 6.12 -5.46
N THR A 173 11.40 6.54 -5.41
CA THR A 173 10.34 6.06 -6.33
C THR A 173 10.14 7.00 -7.51
N LYS A 174 10.26 8.30 -7.29
CA LYS A 174 10.20 9.37 -8.27
C LYS A 174 11.23 10.41 -7.88
N LYS A 175 11.62 11.29 -8.81
CA LYS A 175 12.61 12.36 -8.54
C LYS A 175 12.27 13.11 -7.25
N GLY A 176 13.18 13.06 -6.29
CA GLY A 176 13.05 13.73 -4.99
C GLY A 176 12.13 13.04 -3.97
N VAL A 177 11.52 11.88 -4.28
CA VAL A 177 10.58 11.20 -3.39
C VAL A 177 11.10 9.85 -2.93
N ILE A 178 11.28 9.68 -1.64
CA ILE A 178 11.66 8.42 -0.98
C ILE A 178 10.42 7.77 -0.40
N ARG A 179 10.18 6.50 -0.72
CA ARG A 179 9.08 5.73 -0.17
C ARG A 179 9.49 5.03 1.13
N MET A 180 8.72 5.23 2.18
CA MET A 180 8.93 4.63 3.50
C MET A 180 7.79 3.67 3.84
N CYS A 181 8.06 2.36 3.71
CA CYS A 181 7.06 1.29 3.86
C CYS A 181 7.63 0.14 4.71
N PRO A 182 7.83 0.34 6.01
CA PRO A 182 8.35 -0.69 6.89
C PRO A 182 7.37 -1.87 7.04
N PRO A 183 7.78 -3.00 7.64
CA PRO A 183 6.88 -4.10 7.97
C PRO A 183 5.69 -3.63 8.81
N LEU A 184 4.52 -4.27 8.66
CA LEU A 184 3.33 -3.95 9.47
C LEU A 184 3.55 -4.23 10.97
N THR A 185 4.49 -5.10 11.28
CA THR A 185 4.88 -5.51 12.64
C THR A 185 5.90 -4.57 13.30
N ILE A 186 6.31 -3.49 12.63
CA ILE A 186 7.30 -2.56 13.19
C ILE A 186 6.84 -2.04 14.55
N SER A 187 7.71 -2.14 15.55
CA SER A 187 7.46 -1.64 16.90
C SER A 187 7.71 -0.12 17.01
N ASP A 188 7.18 0.50 18.08
CA ASP A 188 7.45 1.92 18.41
C ASP A 188 8.96 2.17 18.55
N MET A 189 9.69 1.27 19.21
CA MET A 189 11.13 1.39 19.40
C MET A 189 11.89 1.35 18.06
N GLU A 190 11.54 0.42 17.17
CA GLU A 190 12.16 0.33 15.85
C GLU A 190 11.81 1.53 14.98
N MET A 191 10.56 2.01 15.03
CA MET A 191 10.15 3.21 14.31
C MET A 191 10.95 4.44 14.77
N ARG A 192 11.11 4.64 16.10
CA ARG A 192 11.89 5.75 16.65
C ARG A 192 13.38 5.65 16.32
N LYS A 193 13.92 4.44 16.26
CA LYS A 193 15.31 4.21 15.84
C LYS A 193 15.52 4.52 14.36
N SER A 194 14.46 4.39 13.53
CA SER A 194 14.50 4.65 12.09
C SER A 194 14.33 6.14 11.73
N LEU A 195 13.93 6.95 12.69
CA LEU A 195 13.74 8.41 12.56
C LEU A 195 14.98 9.19 12.96
#